data_ea87d673872ba2a87e8b6e9e4a70da5a
#
_entry.id   ea87d673872ba2a87e8b6e9e4a70da5a
#
_cell.length_a   1.000
_cell.length_b   1.000
_cell.length_c   1.000
_cell.angle_alpha   90.00
_cell.angle_beta   90.00
_cell.angle_gamma   90.00
#
_symmetry.space_group_name_H-M   'P 1'
#
loop_
_entity.id
_entity.type
_entity.pdbx_description
1 polymer ?
#
loop_
_entity_poly.entity_id
_entity_poly.type
_entity_poly.pdbx_seq_one_letter_code
_entity_poly.pdbx_strand_id
1 'polypeptide(L)'
;MNDKIALITGASRGLGAALAESLSASHHVIAVARTIGALEELDDRIIASGGQASLAPMDITNPEAMAQLCRSLYDRWGKIDLWVHAAVHAAPLSPASTIDRKDFAKSLAVNVTATATLIPFIAPLLGEDGTAVFFDDPEAKGKFFGAYGATKAAQLALAQSWQAEALKVGPAIKIVTPKPMSTATRARFYPGENRSGLNDPKGEANRLLAEILDPTPSLTRR
;
A
#
# COMPACT_ATOMS: atom_id res chain seq x y z
N MET A 1 -5.34 22.32 11.41
CA MET A 1 -5.68 20.88 11.36
C MET A 1 -5.57 20.46 9.90
N ASN A 2 -4.94 19.33 9.62
CA ASN A 2 -4.98 18.80 8.27
C ASN A 2 -6.39 18.25 8.02
N ASP A 3 -7.14 18.88 7.13
CA ASP A 3 -8.51 18.46 6.82
C ASP A 3 -8.57 17.23 5.89
N LYS A 4 -7.42 16.86 5.31
CA LYS A 4 -7.30 15.71 4.42
C LYS A 4 -6.89 14.43 5.17
N ILE A 5 -7.47 13.30 4.82
CA ILE A 5 -7.26 12.00 5.46
C ILE A 5 -6.58 11.05 4.49
N ALA A 6 -5.45 10.45 4.92
CA ALA A 6 -4.75 9.41 4.18
C ALA A 6 -4.79 8.08 4.93
N LEU A 7 -5.45 7.07 4.38
CA LEU A 7 -5.45 5.70 4.88
C LEU A 7 -4.27 4.94 4.25
N ILE A 8 -3.39 4.38 5.07
CA ILE A 8 -2.22 3.64 4.60
C ILE A 8 -2.22 2.23 5.15
N THR A 9 -2.47 1.26 4.29
CA THR A 9 -2.36 -0.16 4.64
C THR A 9 -0.95 -0.66 4.38
N GLY A 10 -0.35 -1.33 5.36
CA GLY A 10 1.06 -1.75 5.32
C GLY A 10 2.03 -0.68 5.82
N ALA A 11 1.60 0.15 6.77
CA ALA A 11 2.35 1.31 7.28
C ALA A 11 3.52 0.97 8.23
N SER A 12 3.73 -0.29 8.61
CA SER A 12 4.72 -0.64 9.67
C SER A 12 6.18 -0.52 9.22
N ARG A 13 6.49 -0.51 7.94
CA ARG A 13 7.88 -0.49 7.43
C ARG A 13 7.97 -0.17 5.94
N GLY A 14 9.21 0.02 5.48
CA GLY A 14 9.54 0.21 4.06
C GLY A 14 8.81 1.39 3.44
N LEU A 15 8.32 1.21 2.21
CA LEU A 15 7.67 2.28 1.47
C LEU A 15 6.38 2.77 2.15
N GLY A 16 5.57 1.87 2.72
CA GLY A 16 4.34 2.26 3.41
C GLY A 16 4.58 3.19 4.61
N ALA A 17 5.58 2.88 5.45
CA ALA A 17 5.97 3.74 6.56
C ALA A 17 6.56 5.08 6.08
N ALA A 18 7.39 5.05 5.04
CA ALA A 18 7.99 6.26 4.48
C ALA A 18 6.94 7.19 3.86
N LEU A 19 5.95 6.63 3.13
CA LEU A 19 4.83 7.41 2.60
C LEU A 19 3.94 7.97 3.73
N ALA A 20 3.70 7.20 4.79
CA ALA A 20 2.96 7.68 5.96
C ALA A 20 3.62 8.90 6.59
N GLU A 21 4.93 8.81 6.82
CA GLU A 21 5.73 9.93 7.37
C GLU A 21 5.71 11.14 6.43
N SER A 22 5.90 10.94 5.13
CA SER A 22 5.93 12.06 4.18
C SER A 22 4.54 12.70 3.97
N LEU A 23 3.47 11.92 3.96
CA LEU A 23 2.09 12.40 3.81
C LEU A 23 1.58 13.14 5.05
N SER A 24 2.15 12.88 6.24
CA SER A 24 1.73 13.51 7.48
C SER A 24 1.91 15.03 7.50
N ALA A 25 2.72 15.59 6.60
CA ALA A 25 2.86 17.02 6.41
C ALA A 25 1.58 17.70 5.87
N SER A 26 0.72 16.96 5.16
CA SER A 26 -0.47 17.49 4.50
C SER A 26 -1.77 16.73 4.82
N HIS A 27 -1.68 15.57 5.45
CA HIS A 27 -2.81 14.69 5.76
C HIS A 27 -2.74 14.22 7.22
N HIS A 28 -3.90 14.00 7.83
CA HIS A 28 -3.98 13.15 9.00
C HIS A 28 -3.85 11.68 8.54
N VAL A 29 -2.84 10.98 9.01
CA VAL A 29 -2.51 9.62 8.56
C VAL A 29 -3.25 8.58 9.39
N ILE A 30 -3.97 7.66 8.73
CA ILE A 30 -4.50 6.44 9.37
C ILE A 30 -3.56 5.30 9.03
N ALA A 31 -2.73 4.91 9.98
CA ALA A 31 -1.67 3.92 9.76
C ALA A 31 -2.14 2.50 10.15
N VAL A 32 -2.35 1.64 9.15
CA VAL A 32 -2.82 0.26 9.34
C VAL A 32 -1.68 -0.73 9.17
N ALA A 33 -1.40 -1.51 10.20
CA ALA A 33 -0.48 -2.65 10.17
C ALA A 33 -0.71 -3.57 11.37
N ARG A 34 -0.11 -4.77 11.36
CA ARG A 34 -0.26 -5.75 12.44
C ARG A 34 0.65 -5.51 13.65
N THR A 35 1.78 -4.87 13.42
CA THR A 35 2.86 -4.73 14.43
C THR A 35 2.68 -3.42 15.17
N ILE A 36 2.21 -3.48 16.41
CA ILE A 36 1.92 -2.31 17.25
C ILE A 36 3.18 -1.46 17.43
N GLY A 37 4.27 -2.01 17.93
CA GLY A 37 5.51 -1.24 18.19
C GLY A 37 6.06 -0.52 16.95
N ALA A 38 5.93 -1.12 15.74
CA ALA A 38 6.35 -0.43 14.53
C ALA A 38 5.41 0.71 14.11
N LEU A 39 4.13 0.66 14.51
CA LEU A 39 3.20 1.79 14.34
C LEU A 39 3.49 2.89 15.37
N GLU A 40 3.82 2.55 16.60
CA GLU A 40 4.21 3.51 17.64
C GLU A 40 5.49 4.25 17.25
N GLU A 41 6.52 3.54 16.78
CA GLU A 41 7.74 4.15 16.23
C GLU A 41 7.46 5.07 15.02
N LEU A 42 6.49 4.72 14.18
CA LEU A 42 6.06 5.58 13.09
C LEU A 42 5.36 6.84 13.59
N ASP A 43 4.48 6.70 14.57
CA ASP A 43 3.77 7.83 15.19
C ASP A 43 4.74 8.82 15.83
N ASP A 44 5.73 8.33 16.57
CA ASP A 44 6.80 9.17 17.17
C ASP A 44 7.52 10.00 16.10
N ARG A 45 7.84 9.40 14.94
CA ARG A 45 8.48 10.13 13.84
C ARG A 45 7.55 11.16 13.20
N ILE A 46 6.27 10.81 13.04
CA ILE A 46 5.24 11.72 12.51
C ILE A 46 5.04 12.91 13.46
N ILE A 47 4.92 12.67 14.75
CA ILE A 47 4.79 13.71 15.78
C ILE A 47 6.04 14.62 15.79
N ALA A 48 7.24 14.02 15.76
CA ALA A 48 8.50 14.77 15.73
C ALA A 48 8.63 15.68 14.50
N SER A 49 7.96 15.33 13.39
CA SER A 49 7.89 16.17 12.17
C SER A 49 6.72 17.16 12.17
N GLY A 50 5.92 17.22 13.23
CA GLY A 50 4.77 18.12 13.35
C GLY A 50 3.50 17.61 12.67
N GLY A 51 3.46 16.34 12.22
CA GLY A 51 2.32 15.69 11.64
C GLY A 51 1.37 15.06 12.67
N GLN A 52 0.34 14.38 12.19
CA GLN A 52 -0.63 13.67 13.03
C GLN A 52 -0.95 12.31 12.42
N ALA A 53 -1.07 11.28 13.28
CA ALA A 53 -1.54 9.97 12.87
C ALA A 53 -2.57 9.39 13.85
N SER A 54 -3.34 8.43 13.37
CA SER A 54 -4.14 7.50 14.17
C SER A 54 -3.69 6.09 13.82
N LEU A 55 -3.29 5.33 14.84
CA LEU A 55 -2.80 3.97 14.66
C LEU A 55 -3.95 2.98 14.65
N ALA A 56 -3.96 2.09 13.68
CA ALA A 56 -4.94 1.01 13.54
C ALA A 56 -4.20 -0.34 13.49
N PRO A 57 -3.83 -0.90 14.68
CA PRO A 57 -3.13 -2.17 14.76
C PRO A 57 -4.09 -3.33 14.43
N MET A 58 -4.14 -3.72 13.15
CA MET A 58 -5.02 -4.79 12.67
C MET A 58 -4.47 -5.53 11.46
N ASP A 59 -5.01 -6.71 11.21
CA ASP A 59 -4.71 -7.50 10.01
C ASP A 59 -5.73 -7.17 8.92
N ILE A 60 -5.24 -6.74 7.76
CA ILE A 60 -6.09 -6.43 6.60
C ILE A 60 -6.82 -7.66 6.03
N THR A 61 -6.41 -8.87 6.40
CA THR A 61 -7.08 -10.12 6.01
C THR A 61 -8.30 -10.44 6.88
N ASN A 62 -8.57 -9.64 7.91
CA ASN A 62 -9.78 -9.73 8.72
C ASN A 62 -10.83 -8.74 8.18
N PRO A 63 -11.85 -9.21 7.44
CA PRO A 63 -12.82 -8.33 6.79
C PRO A 63 -13.70 -7.59 7.81
N GLU A 64 -14.03 -8.21 8.95
CA GLU A 64 -14.86 -7.60 9.98
C GLU A 64 -14.13 -6.41 10.64
N ALA A 65 -12.85 -6.58 10.98
CA ALA A 65 -12.04 -5.51 11.54
C ALA A 65 -11.89 -4.34 10.54
N MET A 66 -11.67 -4.65 9.26
CA MET A 66 -11.55 -3.61 8.22
C MET A 66 -12.87 -2.90 7.95
N ALA A 67 -14.00 -3.62 7.95
CA ALA A 67 -15.32 -3.01 7.84
C ALA A 67 -15.63 -2.08 9.03
N GLN A 68 -15.23 -2.48 10.25
CA GLN A 68 -15.37 -1.63 11.44
C GLN A 68 -14.49 -0.37 11.35
N LEU A 69 -13.24 -0.51 10.89
CA LEU A 69 -12.38 0.65 10.64
C LEU A 69 -13.02 1.61 9.65
N CYS A 70 -13.51 1.11 8.51
CA CYS A 70 -14.14 1.94 7.49
C CYS A 70 -15.37 2.69 8.04
N ARG A 71 -16.21 2.04 8.84
CA ARG A 71 -17.34 2.71 9.54
C ARG A 71 -16.83 3.81 10.46
N SER A 72 -15.83 3.53 11.30
CA SER A 72 -15.27 4.52 12.22
C SER A 72 -14.66 5.73 11.50
N LEU A 73 -14.03 5.51 10.34
CA LEU A 73 -13.52 6.58 9.48
C LEU A 73 -14.67 7.44 8.93
N TYR A 74 -15.74 6.79 8.45
CA TYR A 74 -16.93 7.50 7.98
C TYR A 74 -17.58 8.32 9.09
N ASP A 75 -17.78 7.73 10.26
CA ASP A 75 -18.42 8.39 11.40
C ASP A 75 -17.64 9.62 11.90
N ARG A 76 -16.31 9.56 11.80
CA ARG A 76 -15.42 10.62 12.28
C ARG A 76 -15.14 11.71 11.26
N TRP A 77 -14.94 11.36 9.99
CA TRP A 77 -14.49 12.28 8.93
C TRP A 77 -15.41 12.33 7.69
N GLY A 78 -16.38 11.44 7.58
CA GLY A 78 -17.28 11.32 6.44
C GLY A 78 -16.64 10.75 5.16
N LYS A 79 -15.36 11.01 4.96
CA LYS A 79 -14.60 10.56 3.79
C LYS A 79 -13.12 10.38 4.11
N ILE A 80 -12.40 9.78 3.18
CA ILE A 80 -10.94 9.84 3.09
C ILE A 80 -10.53 10.40 1.72
N ASP A 81 -9.39 11.09 1.67
CA ASP A 81 -8.93 11.71 0.42
C ASP A 81 -7.94 10.80 -0.33
N LEU A 82 -7.22 9.97 0.40
CA LEU A 82 -6.18 9.10 -0.16
C LEU A 82 -6.19 7.73 0.50
N TRP A 83 -6.14 6.67 -0.30
CA TRP A 83 -5.81 5.32 0.15
C TRP A 83 -4.51 4.85 -0.49
N VAL A 84 -3.49 4.55 0.31
CA VAL A 84 -2.23 3.95 -0.13
C VAL A 84 -2.21 2.48 0.27
N HIS A 85 -2.32 1.57 -0.70
CA HIS A 85 -2.29 0.14 -0.47
C HIS A 85 -0.88 -0.42 -0.63
N ALA A 86 -0.06 -0.30 0.44
CA ALA A 86 1.32 -0.79 0.49
C ALA A 86 1.46 -2.16 1.19
N ALA A 87 0.36 -2.71 1.71
CA ALA A 87 0.38 -4.02 2.34
C ALA A 87 0.64 -5.12 1.33
N VAL A 88 1.67 -5.94 1.58
CA VAL A 88 2.05 -7.07 0.73
C VAL A 88 2.65 -8.20 1.56
N HIS A 89 2.34 -9.43 1.20
CA HIS A 89 3.10 -10.60 1.64
C HIS A 89 4.06 -11.01 0.53
N ALA A 90 5.35 -10.92 0.83
CA ALA A 90 6.42 -11.35 -0.05
C ALA A 90 6.86 -12.77 0.34
N ALA A 91 6.32 -13.79 -0.31
CA ALA A 91 6.77 -15.17 -0.14
C ALA A 91 8.25 -15.29 -0.51
N PRO A 92 9.02 -16.19 0.13
CA PRO A 92 10.37 -16.48 -0.31
C PRO A 92 10.41 -16.91 -1.77
N LEU A 93 11.48 -16.55 -2.48
CA LEU A 93 11.67 -16.99 -3.86
C LEU A 93 11.90 -18.50 -3.89
N SER A 94 11.22 -19.17 -4.82
CA SER A 94 11.32 -20.62 -5.00
C SER A 94 11.07 -21.02 -6.46
N PRO A 95 11.61 -22.18 -6.92
CA PRO A 95 11.21 -22.73 -8.20
C PRO A 95 9.70 -22.96 -8.26
N ALA A 96 9.08 -22.75 -9.41
CA ALA A 96 7.64 -22.94 -9.60
C ALA A 96 7.16 -24.37 -9.28
N SER A 97 8.05 -25.35 -9.46
CA SER A 97 7.79 -26.75 -9.12
C SER A 97 7.76 -27.07 -7.62
N THR A 98 8.26 -26.16 -6.77
CA THR A 98 8.42 -26.36 -5.32
C THR A 98 7.88 -25.19 -4.49
N ILE A 99 6.84 -24.53 -4.98
CA ILE A 99 6.16 -23.44 -4.24
C ILE A 99 5.58 -24.01 -2.93
N ASP A 100 5.95 -23.39 -1.81
CA ASP A 100 5.36 -23.74 -0.52
C ASP A 100 3.89 -23.32 -0.47
N ARG A 101 3.02 -24.27 -0.13
CA ARG A 101 1.56 -24.08 -0.11
C ARG A 101 1.11 -23.06 0.95
N LYS A 102 1.78 -23.03 2.11
CA LYS A 102 1.41 -22.10 3.20
C LYS A 102 1.81 -20.68 2.85
N ASP A 103 2.99 -20.47 2.28
CA ASP A 103 3.44 -19.15 1.85
C ASP A 103 2.62 -18.63 0.66
N PHE A 104 2.22 -19.51 -0.26
CA PHE A 104 1.33 -19.15 -1.36
C PHE A 104 -0.06 -18.75 -0.84
N ALA A 105 -0.63 -19.55 0.09
CA ALA A 105 -1.93 -19.21 0.70
C ALA A 105 -1.90 -17.86 1.43
N LYS A 106 -0.80 -17.55 2.16
CA LYS A 106 -0.62 -16.22 2.78
C LYS A 106 -0.53 -15.10 1.73
N SER A 107 0.19 -15.35 0.63
CA SER A 107 0.28 -14.38 -0.46
C SER A 107 -1.08 -14.13 -1.10
N LEU A 108 -1.88 -15.17 -1.33
CA LEU A 108 -3.25 -15.04 -1.82
C LEU A 108 -4.12 -14.25 -0.84
N ALA A 109 -4.08 -14.58 0.44
CA ALA A 109 -4.88 -13.91 1.46
C ALA A 109 -4.57 -12.41 1.53
N VAL A 110 -3.28 -12.03 1.58
CA VAL A 110 -2.86 -10.63 1.76
C VAL A 110 -2.91 -9.85 0.45
N ASN A 111 -2.34 -10.40 -0.64
CA ASN A 111 -2.17 -9.63 -1.87
C ASN A 111 -3.42 -9.62 -2.74
N VAL A 112 -4.25 -10.67 -2.68
CA VAL A 112 -5.41 -10.81 -3.56
C VAL A 112 -6.72 -10.65 -2.80
N THR A 113 -7.00 -11.56 -1.86
CA THR A 113 -8.29 -11.58 -1.16
C THR A 113 -8.52 -10.30 -0.35
N ALA A 114 -7.52 -9.85 0.41
CA ALA A 114 -7.64 -8.59 1.16
C ALA A 114 -7.84 -7.40 0.22
N THR A 115 -7.12 -7.32 -0.91
CA THR A 115 -7.31 -6.25 -1.89
C THR A 115 -8.73 -6.25 -2.45
N ALA A 116 -9.24 -7.42 -2.87
CA ALA A 116 -10.61 -7.57 -3.39
C ALA A 116 -11.68 -7.20 -2.34
N THR A 117 -11.41 -7.46 -1.06
CA THR A 117 -12.30 -7.09 0.05
C THR A 117 -12.24 -5.60 0.37
N LEU A 118 -11.05 -5.01 0.35
CA LEU A 118 -10.85 -3.61 0.72
C LEU A 118 -11.38 -2.62 -0.31
N ILE A 119 -11.28 -2.93 -1.60
CA ILE A 119 -11.79 -2.05 -2.67
C ILE A 119 -13.25 -1.65 -2.41
N PRO A 120 -14.24 -2.58 -2.25
CA PRO A 120 -15.63 -2.21 -2.00
C PRO A 120 -15.89 -1.53 -0.64
N PHE A 121 -15.02 -1.74 0.36
CA PHE A 121 -15.16 -1.06 1.66
C PHE A 121 -14.64 0.38 1.60
N ILE A 122 -13.60 0.63 0.84
CA ILE A 122 -12.89 1.91 0.80
C ILE A 122 -13.42 2.83 -0.32
N ALA A 123 -13.87 2.27 -1.43
CA ALA A 123 -14.39 3.06 -2.56
C ALA A 123 -15.49 4.08 -2.14
N PRO A 124 -16.48 3.73 -1.31
CA PRO A 124 -17.47 4.70 -0.85
C PRO A 124 -16.88 5.83 0.01
N LEU A 125 -15.78 5.57 0.75
CA LEU A 125 -15.11 6.58 1.56
C LEU A 125 -14.29 7.55 0.72
N LEU A 126 -13.71 7.09 -0.39
CA LEU A 126 -12.98 7.94 -1.34
C LEU A 126 -13.92 8.84 -2.13
N GLY A 127 -15.13 8.36 -2.43
CA GLY A 127 -16.06 9.09 -3.30
C GLY A 127 -15.48 9.34 -4.70
N GLU A 128 -15.93 10.40 -5.36
CA GLU A 128 -15.49 10.75 -6.72
C GLU A 128 -14.12 11.45 -6.72
N ASP A 129 -13.80 12.21 -5.69
CA ASP A 129 -12.62 13.09 -5.61
C ASP A 129 -11.40 12.42 -4.98
N GLY A 130 -11.56 11.24 -4.34
CA GLY A 130 -10.49 10.54 -3.66
C GLY A 130 -9.52 9.86 -4.63
N THR A 131 -8.40 9.42 -4.07
CA THR A 131 -7.37 8.70 -4.82
C THR A 131 -7.01 7.38 -4.13
N ALA A 132 -6.94 6.28 -4.89
CA ALA A 132 -6.36 5.02 -4.43
C ALA A 132 -5.04 4.75 -5.16
N VAL A 133 -4.03 4.29 -4.40
CA VAL A 133 -2.67 4.05 -4.91
C VAL A 133 -2.28 2.60 -4.70
N PHE A 134 -1.88 1.95 -5.78
CA PHE A 134 -1.31 0.61 -5.81
C PHE A 134 0.12 0.66 -6.36
N PHE A 135 0.92 -0.34 -6.03
CA PHE A 135 2.31 -0.39 -6.45
C PHE A 135 2.55 -1.55 -7.42
N ASP A 136 3.12 -1.27 -8.59
CA ASP A 136 3.63 -2.29 -9.48
C ASP A 136 5.03 -2.75 -9.04
N ASP A 137 5.38 -3.96 -9.43
CA ASP A 137 6.70 -4.54 -9.26
C ASP A 137 7.07 -5.32 -10.54
N PRO A 138 7.71 -4.66 -11.51
CA PRO A 138 8.09 -5.30 -12.77
C PRO A 138 9.01 -6.51 -12.61
N GLU A 139 9.81 -6.55 -11.53
CA GLU A 139 10.71 -7.68 -11.24
C GLU A 139 9.95 -8.93 -10.79
N ALA A 140 8.70 -8.80 -10.34
CA ALA A 140 7.85 -9.90 -9.89
C ALA A 140 7.53 -10.93 -10.99
N LYS A 141 7.87 -10.65 -12.25
CA LYS A 141 7.77 -11.58 -13.40
C LYS A 141 9.03 -12.43 -13.59
N GLY A 142 10.05 -12.21 -12.77
CA GLY A 142 11.36 -12.85 -12.87
C GLY A 142 11.36 -14.31 -12.45
N LYS A 143 12.52 -14.96 -12.65
CA LYS A 143 12.79 -16.32 -12.23
C LYS A 143 12.63 -16.46 -10.70
N PHE A 144 11.97 -17.51 -10.25
CA PHE A 144 11.68 -17.84 -8.84
C PHE A 144 10.61 -16.99 -8.16
N PHE A 145 10.03 -16.01 -8.82
CA PHE A 145 8.97 -15.16 -8.27
C PHE A 145 7.55 -15.77 -8.31
N GLY A 146 7.40 -17.05 -8.68
CA GLY A 146 6.11 -17.68 -8.97
C GLY A 146 5.00 -17.38 -7.95
N ALA A 147 5.25 -17.56 -6.66
CA ALA A 147 4.27 -17.33 -5.61
C ALA A 147 3.95 -15.84 -5.43
N TYR A 148 4.97 -15.00 -5.29
CA TYR A 148 4.79 -13.55 -5.14
C TYR A 148 4.26 -12.93 -6.43
N GLY A 149 4.89 -13.23 -7.57
CA GLY A 149 4.54 -12.62 -8.86
C GLY A 149 3.12 -12.93 -9.31
N ALA A 150 2.65 -14.19 -9.15
CA ALA A 150 1.28 -14.55 -9.48
C ALA A 150 0.26 -13.73 -8.66
N THR A 151 0.47 -13.60 -7.36
CA THR A 151 -0.43 -12.85 -6.48
C THR A 151 -0.32 -11.34 -6.70
N LYS A 152 0.86 -10.84 -7.04
CA LYS A 152 1.06 -9.43 -7.40
C LYS A 152 0.39 -9.08 -8.72
N ALA A 153 0.49 -9.94 -9.72
CA ALA A 153 -0.23 -9.78 -10.98
C ALA A 153 -1.75 -9.76 -10.78
N ALA A 154 -2.29 -10.64 -9.92
CA ALA A 154 -3.71 -10.65 -9.59
C ALA A 154 -4.14 -9.36 -8.87
N GLN A 155 -3.33 -8.85 -7.91
CA GLN A 155 -3.58 -7.56 -7.25
C GLN A 155 -3.66 -6.42 -8.26
N LEU A 156 -2.70 -6.38 -9.20
CA LEU A 156 -2.67 -5.34 -10.23
C LEU A 156 -3.84 -5.45 -11.20
N ALA A 157 -4.26 -6.67 -11.55
CA ALA A 157 -5.44 -6.86 -12.39
C ALA A 157 -6.71 -6.29 -11.74
N LEU A 158 -6.90 -6.47 -10.42
CA LEU A 158 -7.99 -5.85 -9.66
C LEU A 158 -7.91 -4.32 -9.72
N ALA A 159 -6.72 -3.76 -9.46
CA ALA A 159 -6.50 -2.31 -9.49
C ALA A 159 -6.73 -1.73 -10.90
N GLN A 160 -6.29 -2.41 -11.96
CA GLN A 160 -6.48 -2.00 -13.36
C GLN A 160 -7.95 -2.06 -13.78
N SER A 161 -8.69 -3.09 -13.35
CA SER A 161 -10.14 -3.17 -13.59
C SER A 161 -10.85 -1.98 -12.96
N TRP A 162 -10.58 -1.73 -11.68
CA TRP A 162 -11.17 -0.59 -10.97
C TRP A 162 -10.76 0.75 -11.58
N GLN A 163 -9.50 0.90 -12.02
CA GLN A 163 -9.03 2.09 -12.73
C GLN A 163 -9.85 2.35 -14.00
N ALA A 164 -10.11 1.30 -14.80
CA ALA A 164 -10.89 1.42 -16.02
C ALA A 164 -12.37 1.79 -15.77
N GLU A 165 -12.95 1.23 -14.71
CA GLU A 165 -14.33 1.52 -14.28
C GLU A 165 -14.48 2.96 -13.76
N ALA A 166 -13.49 3.45 -13.02
CA ALA A 166 -13.52 4.75 -12.35
C ALA A 166 -13.18 5.97 -13.24
N LEU A 167 -12.73 5.76 -14.46
CA LEU A 167 -12.21 6.82 -15.36
C LEU A 167 -13.11 8.06 -15.51
N LYS A 168 -14.44 7.89 -15.42
CA LYS A 168 -15.41 8.98 -15.65
C LYS A 168 -16.07 9.49 -14.37
N VAL A 169 -16.09 8.66 -13.33
CA VAL A 169 -16.88 8.89 -12.12
C VAL A 169 -16.03 8.91 -10.84
N GLY A 170 -14.70 8.74 -10.96
CA GLY A 170 -13.82 8.61 -9.81
C GLY A 170 -14.05 7.34 -8.97
N PRO A 171 -13.26 7.13 -7.93
CA PRO A 171 -12.05 7.85 -7.54
C PRO A 171 -10.90 7.70 -8.56
N ALA A 172 -9.85 8.51 -8.41
CA ALA A 172 -8.64 8.33 -9.21
C ALA A 172 -7.88 7.08 -8.73
N ILE A 173 -7.62 6.12 -9.62
CA ILE A 173 -6.82 4.93 -9.30
C ILE A 173 -5.45 5.07 -9.94
N LYS A 174 -4.40 5.05 -9.09
CA LYS A 174 -3.01 5.17 -9.51
C LYS A 174 -2.26 3.88 -9.27
N ILE A 175 -1.55 3.43 -10.31
CA ILE A 175 -0.63 2.30 -10.23
C ILE A 175 0.75 2.86 -10.48
N VAL A 176 1.55 2.97 -9.42
CA VAL A 176 2.88 3.57 -9.47
C VAL A 176 3.97 2.51 -9.35
N THR A 177 5.11 2.74 -9.98
CA THR A 177 6.24 1.81 -9.97
C THR A 177 7.38 2.38 -9.14
N PRO A 178 7.60 1.89 -7.91
CA PRO A 178 8.74 2.28 -7.10
C PRO A 178 10.05 1.80 -7.71
N LYS A 179 11.09 2.60 -7.56
CA LYS A 179 12.46 2.16 -7.84
C LYS A 179 12.93 1.17 -6.77
N PRO A 180 13.92 0.30 -7.08
CA PRO A 180 14.50 -0.60 -6.09
C PRO A 180 14.98 0.13 -4.84
N MET A 181 14.56 -0.36 -3.66
CA MET A 181 14.82 0.27 -2.37
C MET A 181 15.44 -0.70 -1.37
N SER A 182 16.21 -0.16 -0.43
CA SER A 182 16.78 -0.92 0.69
C SER A 182 15.70 -1.27 1.74
N THR A 183 14.86 -2.26 1.43
CA THR A 183 13.76 -2.73 2.28
C THR A 183 13.95 -4.18 2.74
N ALA A 184 13.20 -4.58 3.78
CA ALA A 184 13.17 -5.98 4.21
C ALA A 184 12.60 -6.93 3.14
N THR A 185 11.69 -6.45 2.29
CA THR A 185 11.15 -7.21 1.15
C THR A 185 12.25 -7.46 0.12
N ARG A 186 13.02 -6.43 -0.25
CA ARG A 186 14.16 -6.56 -1.16
C ARG A 186 15.23 -7.51 -0.61
N ALA A 187 15.55 -7.36 0.68
CA ALA A 187 16.52 -8.24 1.35
C ALA A 187 16.10 -9.71 1.36
N ARG A 188 14.80 -10.00 1.38
CA ARG A 188 14.28 -11.37 1.29
C ARG A 188 14.45 -11.95 -0.12
N PHE A 189 14.25 -11.14 -1.15
CA PHE A 189 14.40 -11.58 -2.54
C PHE A 189 15.87 -11.68 -2.96
N TYR A 190 16.70 -10.78 -2.47
CA TYR A 190 18.11 -10.66 -2.86
C TYR A 190 19.01 -10.58 -1.62
N PRO A 191 19.17 -11.67 -0.85
CA PRO A 191 19.90 -11.64 0.42
C PRO A 191 21.39 -11.29 0.30
N GLY A 192 21.99 -11.50 -0.88
CA GLY A 192 23.40 -11.18 -1.17
C GLY A 192 23.62 -9.87 -1.92
N GLU A 193 22.56 -9.08 -2.14
CA GLU A 193 22.67 -7.85 -2.91
C GLU A 193 23.45 -6.76 -2.18
N ASN A 194 24.36 -6.09 -2.89
CA ASN A 194 24.98 -4.88 -2.38
C ASN A 194 23.96 -3.74 -2.37
N ARG A 195 23.62 -3.25 -1.17
CA ARG A 195 22.56 -2.27 -0.97
C ARG A 195 23.02 -0.82 -1.12
N SER A 196 24.31 -0.56 -1.32
CA SER A 196 24.86 0.81 -1.41
C SER A 196 24.32 1.60 -2.60
N GLY A 197 23.84 0.93 -3.64
CA GLY A 197 23.23 1.55 -4.83
C GLY A 197 21.69 1.59 -4.80
N LEU A 198 21.06 1.10 -3.73
CA LEU A 198 19.61 1.12 -3.61
C LEU A 198 19.12 2.46 -3.04
N ASN A 199 17.94 2.88 -3.50
CA ASN A 199 17.29 4.05 -2.92
C ASN A 199 16.93 3.81 -1.44
N ASP A 200 16.99 4.88 -0.66
CA ASP A 200 16.36 4.90 0.65
C ASP A 200 14.84 4.99 0.50
N PRO A 201 14.04 4.24 1.31
CA PRO A 201 12.58 4.30 1.25
C PRO A 201 12.00 5.70 1.41
N LYS A 202 12.62 6.58 2.22
CA LYS A 202 12.17 7.96 2.41
C LYS A 202 12.41 8.82 1.17
N GLY A 203 13.58 8.68 0.55
CA GLY A 203 13.88 9.36 -0.72
C GLY A 203 12.93 8.92 -1.85
N GLU A 204 12.62 7.63 -1.91
CA GLU A 204 11.67 7.10 -2.91
C GLU A 204 10.23 7.53 -2.62
N ALA A 205 9.79 7.56 -1.35
CA ALA A 205 8.50 8.08 -0.97
C ALA A 205 8.33 9.54 -1.42
N ASN A 206 9.33 10.39 -1.16
CA ASN A 206 9.30 11.79 -1.57
C ASN A 206 9.23 11.95 -3.10
N ARG A 207 9.92 11.10 -3.85
CA ARG A 207 9.81 11.08 -5.31
C ARG A 207 8.40 10.73 -5.79
N LEU A 208 7.79 9.72 -5.16
CA LEU A 208 6.45 9.24 -5.52
C LEU A 208 5.33 10.20 -5.11
N LEU A 209 5.55 11.05 -4.10
CA LEU A 209 4.52 12.01 -3.65
C LEU A 209 4.03 12.91 -4.79
N ALA A 210 4.91 13.37 -5.66
CA ALA A 210 4.53 14.21 -6.80
C ALA A 210 3.54 13.47 -7.73
N GLU A 211 3.79 12.17 -7.98
CA GLU A 211 2.92 11.33 -8.80
C GLU A 211 1.62 10.95 -8.07
N ILE A 212 1.71 10.67 -6.76
CA ILE A 212 0.57 10.29 -5.93
C ILE A 212 -0.41 11.45 -5.76
N LEU A 213 0.09 12.66 -5.53
CA LEU A 213 -0.71 13.85 -5.24
C LEU A 213 -1.07 14.66 -6.50
N ASP A 214 -0.58 14.29 -7.67
CA ASP A 214 -0.97 14.89 -8.94
C ASP A 214 -2.48 14.68 -9.17
N PRO A 215 -3.29 15.72 -9.37
CA PRO A 215 -4.71 15.56 -9.64
C PRO A 215 -5.04 14.93 -11.01
N THR A 216 -4.05 14.79 -11.89
CA THR A 216 -4.26 14.20 -13.22
C THR A 216 -4.48 12.69 -13.14
N PRO A 217 -5.56 12.12 -13.69
CA PRO A 217 -5.73 10.67 -13.77
C PRO A 217 -4.56 10.05 -14.52
N SER A 218 -3.92 9.04 -13.95
CA SER A 218 -2.85 8.33 -14.65
C SER A 218 -3.48 7.47 -15.75
N LEU A 219 -3.52 8.02 -16.96
CA LEU A 219 -3.81 7.25 -18.17
C LEU A 219 -2.61 6.34 -18.39
N THR A 220 -2.74 5.07 -18.07
CA THR A 220 -1.75 4.06 -18.48
C THR A 220 -1.67 4.13 -20.00
N ARG A 221 -0.56 4.70 -20.53
CA ARG A 221 -0.27 4.62 -21.97
C ARG A 221 -0.20 3.14 -22.33
N ARG A 222 -1.13 2.70 -23.18
CA ARG A 222 -1.07 1.41 -23.85
C ARG A 222 0.14 1.36 -24.80
#